data_ecdd77460496188e2bbf597b9ef350b3
#
_entry.id   ecdd77460496188e2bbf597b9ef350b3
#
_cell.length_a   1.000
_cell.length_b   1.000
_cell.length_c   1.000
_cell.angle_alpha   90.00
_cell.angle_beta   90.00
_cell.angle_gamma   90.00
#
_symmetry.space_group_name_H-M   'P 1'
#
loop_
_entity.id
_entity.type
_entity.pdbx_description
1 polymer ?
#
loop_
_entity_poly.entity_id
_entity_poly.type
_entity_poly.pdbx_seq_one_letter_code
_entity_poly.pdbx_strand_id
1 'polypeptide(L)'
;VFHDDQWGTAVVTLAGILNSLKLVDKNIDDVNIVMNGSGASGIAITHMLLDAGVKGTNIQTVDRIGTIYSGRGAMDMYKEELSTRINPKKLSLSLSEAVEGADILIGASSPGAFTKDMIKSMQNDAIVFAIANPDPEILPKHAIAAGATVVGTGRSDFPNQINNVLGFPGIFRGLLDVRAKKVTNNMKVAAANAIASMTPEEDLTPDNIITSPTDPQLMATEAAAVAKAAIKDNVARKIISDEKIYDLTLKRIEYYQKIFAPTVKSRKIN
;
A
#
# COMPACT_ATOMS: atom_id res chain seq x y z
N VAL A 1 -15.88 -9.61 -2.60
CA VAL A 1 -15.37 -9.17 -3.91
C VAL A 1 -14.04 -8.48 -3.68
N PHE A 2 -13.01 -8.77 -4.47
CA PHE A 2 -11.75 -8.04 -4.49
C PHE A 2 -11.82 -6.99 -5.59
N HIS A 3 -11.54 -5.75 -5.25
CA HIS A 3 -11.44 -4.64 -6.19
C HIS A 3 -10.01 -4.06 -6.12
N ASP A 4 -9.33 -3.97 -7.25
CA ASP A 4 -7.91 -3.61 -7.28
C ASP A 4 -7.64 -2.17 -6.83
N ASP A 5 -8.47 -1.20 -7.25
CA ASP A 5 -8.33 0.20 -6.79
C ASP A 5 -8.54 0.38 -5.28
N GLN A 6 -9.11 -0.62 -4.61
CA GLN A 6 -9.23 -0.65 -3.15
C GLN A 6 -8.09 -1.44 -2.54
N TRP A 7 -8.10 -2.75 -2.76
CA TRP A 7 -7.25 -3.70 -2.06
C TRP A 7 -5.85 -3.82 -2.67
N GLY A 8 -5.69 -3.66 -3.99
CA GLY A 8 -4.37 -3.60 -4.63
C GLY A 8 -3.60 -2.38 -4.14
N THR A 9 -4.24 -1.21 -4.13
CA THR A 9 -3.66 0.02 -3.57
C THR A 9 -3.28 -0.17 -2.09
N ALA A 10 -4.16 -0.78 -1.28
CA ALA A 10 -3.89 -1.01 0.14
C ALA A 10 -2.71 -1.97 0.38
N VAL A 11 -2.61 -3.05 -0.41
CA VAL A 11 -1.50 -4.01 -0.35
C VAL A 11 -0.16 -3.33 -0.66
N VAL A 12 -0.10 -2.55 -1.74
CA VAL A 12 1.13 -1.87 -2.15
C VAL A 12 1.52 -0.76 -1.17
N THR A 13 0.53 -0.02 -0.64
CA THR A 13 0.77 0.97 0.40
C THR A 13 1.38 0.32 1.66
N LEU A 14 0.83 -0.81 2.11
CA LEU A 14 1.38 -1.54 3.25
C LEU A 14 2.82 -2.02 2.96
N ALA A 15 3.09 -2.55 1.76
CA ALA A 15 4.45 -2.98 1.38
C ALA A 15 5.47 -1.85 1.49
N GLY A 16 5.14 -0.67 0.94
CA GLY A 16 5.99 0.52 1.06
C GLY A 16 6.19 0.96 2.50
N ILE A 17 5.14 0.92 3.33
CA ILE A 17 5.23 1.27 4.77
C ILE A 17 6.17 0.31 5.50
N LEU A 18 6.05 -1.00 5.27
CA LEU A 18 6.89 -2.00 5.94
C LEU A 18 8.39 -1.75 5.70
N ASN A 19 8.78 -1.44 4.48
CA ASN A 19 10.17 -1.13 4.16
C ASN A 19 10.59 0.29 4.62
N SER A 20 9.69 1.27 4.54
CA SER A 20 9.96 2.59 5.10
C SER A 20 10.23 2.54 6.60
N LEU A 21 9.46 1.74 7.35
CA LEU A 21 9.64 1.57 8.79
C LEU A 21 10.98 0.92 9.14
N LYS A 22 11.42 -0.09 8.36
CA LYS A 22 12.77 -0.67 8.53
C LYS A 22 13.85 0.38 8.32
N LEU A 23 13.72 1.19 7.26
CA LEU A 23 14.71 2.23 6.93
C LEU A 23 14.84 3.29 8.03
N VAL A 24 13.74 3.64 8.70
CA VAL A 24 13.74 4.67 9.76
C VAL A 24 13.77 4.08 11.17
N ASP A 25 13.99 2.77 11.32
CA ASP A 25 14.08 2.05 12.60
C ASP A 25 12.87 2.30 13.53
N LYS A 26 11.64 2.24 12.97
CA LYS A 26 10.38 2.37 13.72
C LYS A 26 9.54 1.09 13.64
N ASN A 27 8.85 0.78 14.75
CA ASN A 27 7.97 -0.38 14.81
C ASN A 27 6.55 -0.04 14.39
N ILE A 28 5.91 -0.93 13.63
CA ILE A 28 4.57 -0.73 13.06
C ILE A 28 3.47 -0.55 14.12
N ASP A 29 3.62 -1.11 15.31
CA ASP A 29 2.65 -1.02 16.40
C ASP A 29 2.79 0.26 17.25
N ASP A 30 3.88 1.05 17.07
CA ASP A 30 4.15 2.25 17.86
C ASP A 30 3.99 3.56 17.06
N VAL A 31 3.90 3.48 15.72
CA VAL A 31 3.79 4.67 14.88
C VAL A 31 2.38 5.26 14.84
N ASN A 32 2.30 6.60 14.79
CA ASN A 32 1.08 7.35 14.58
C ASN A 32 0.86 7.62 13.09
N ILE A 33 -0.28 7.21 12.56
CA ILE A 33 -0.61 7.26 11.14
C ILE A 33 -1.81 8.15 10.88
N VAL A 34 -1.66 9.06 9.94
CA VAL A 34 -2.78 9.85 9.39
C VAL A 34 -3.09 9.39 7.98
N MET A 35 -4.33 8.92 7.78
CA MET A 35 -4.88 8.57 6.48
C MET A 35 -5.82 9.68 6.01
N ASN A 36 -5.39 10.48 5.05
CA ASN A 36 -6.22 11.52 4.43
C ASN A 36 -6.96 10.97 3.21
N GLY A 37 -8.25 10.88 3.33
CA GLY A 37 -9.15 10.29 2.37
C GLY A 37 -9.83 9.04 2.92
N SER A 38 -11.15 9.06 2.97
CA SER A 38 -12.00 7.96 3.46
C SER A 38 -12.90 7.43 2.34
N GLY A 39 -12.39 7.47 1.12
CA GLY A 39 -12.96 6.77 -0.03
C GLY A 39 -12.61 5.27 0.00
N ALA A 40 -12.92 4.58 -1.09
CA ALA A 40 -12.74 3.13 -1.19
C ALA A 40 -11.31 2.66 -0.87
N SER A 41 -10.28 3.33 -1.42
CA SER A 41 -8.86 3.01 -1.16
C SER A 41 -8.45 3.38 0.25
N GLY A 42 -8.81 4.57 0.75
CA GLY A 42 -8.42 5.01 2.09
C GLY A 42 -8.97 4.12 3.21
N ILE A 43 -10.23 3.69 3.11
CA ILE A 43 -10.82 2.71 4.02
C ILE A 43 -10.09 1.37 3.93
N ALA A 44 -9.80 0.88 2.72
CA ALA A 44 -9.08 -0.36 2.53
C ALA A 44 -7.64 -0.30 3.08
N ILE A 45 -6.92 0.81 2.89
CA ILE A 45 -5.59 1.04 3.47
C ILE A 45 -5.67 0.99 4.99
N THR A 46 -6.64 1.70 5.60
CA THR A 46 -6.80 1.71 7.05
C THR A 46 -7.07 0.30 7.61
N HIS A 47 -7.92 -0.49 6.95
CA HIS A 47 -8.13 -1.88 7.33
C HIS A 47 -6.87 -2.73 7.21
N MET A 48 -6.08 -2.55 6.14
CA MET A 48 -4.82 -3.28 5.94
C MET A 48 -3.79 -2.95 7.03
N LEU A 49 -3.70 -1.69 7.44
CA LEU A 49 -2.83 -1.26 8.54
C LEU A 49 -3.23 -1.92 9.87
N LEU A 50 -4.52 -1.96 10.18
CA LEU A 50 -5.06 -2.67 11.35
C LEU A 50 -4.78 -4.17 11.30
N ASP A 51 -4.96 -4.80 10.12
CA ASP A 51 -4.70 -6.23 9.92
C ASP A 51 -3.19 -6.55 9.98
N ALA A 52 -2.32 -5.57 9.72
CA ALA A 52 -0.86 -5.68 9.84
C ALA A 52 -0.34 -5.41 11.26
N GLY A 53 -1.20 -5.03 12.21
CA GLY A 53 -0.84 -4.86 13.62
C GLY A 53 -0.80 -3.42 14.11
N VAL A 54 -1.07 -2.41 13.26
CA VAL A 54 -1.18 -1.02 13.75
C VAL A 54 -2.33 -0.91 14.74
N LYS A 55 -2.06 -0.31 15.90
CA LYS A 55 -3.10 -0.07 16.91
C LYS A 55 -4.12 0.97 16.40
N GLY A 56 -5.40 0.68 16.50
CA GLY A 56 -6.44 1.62 16.08
C GLY A 56 -6.43 2.94 16.85
N THR A 57 -5.82 2.97 18.04
CA THR A 57 -5.56 4.19 18.81
C THR A 57 -4.58 5.15 18.12
N ASN A 58 -3.74 4.62 17.25
CA ASN A 58 -2.67 5.33 16.57
C ASN A 58 -3.04 5.72 15.13
N ILE A 59 -4.25 5.41 14.69
CA ILE A 59 -4.73 5.76 13.34
C ILE A 59 -5.77 6.87 13.41
N GLN A 60 -5.52 7.95 12.67
CA GLN A 60 -6.48 9.02 12.41
C GLN A 60 -6.83 8.99 10.91
N THR A 61 -8.04 8.54 10.57
CA THR A 61 -8.56 8.66 9.20
C THR A 61 -9.34 9.95 9.08
N VAL A 62 -9.03 10.76 8.07
CA VAL A 62 -9.58 12.12 7.88
C VAL A 62 -10.35 12.19 6.57
N ASP A 63 -11.52 12.80 6.61
CA ASP A 63 -12.26 13.20 5.41
C ASP A 63 -12.46 14.73 5.37
N ARG A 64 -13.32 15.23 4.49
CA ARG A 64 -13.58 16.68 4.33
C ARG A 64 -14.14 17.36 5.57
N ILE A 65 -14.67 16.61 6.52
CA ILE A 65 -15.25 17.14 7.77
C ILE A 65 -14.20 17.12 8.89
N GLY A 66 -13.23 16.20 8.82
CA GLY A 66 -12.22 15.97 9.87
C GLY A 66 -12.04 14.49 10.17
N THR A 67 -11.45 14.19 11.32
CA THR A 67 -11.20 12.80 11.74
C THR A 67 -12.48 11.98 11.90
N ILE A 68 -12.41 10.70 11.53
CA ILE A 68 -13.49 9.72 11.70
C ILE A 68 -13.44 9.15 13.13
N TYR A 69 -14.60 9.11 13.79
CA TYR A 69 -14.77 8.47 15.11
C TYR A 69 -16.21 8.01 15.32
N SER A 70 -16.41 7.05 16.21
CA SER A 70 -17.71 6.45 16.49
C SER A 70 -18.71 7.48 17.04
N GLY A 71 -19.85 7.61 16.37
CA GLY A 71 -20.91 8.57 16.72
C GLY A 71 -20.76 9.94 16.06
N ARG A 72 -19.76 10.17 15.20
CA ARG A 72 -19.69 11.37 14.35
C ARG A 72 -20.84 11.35 13.33
N GLY A 73 -21.54 12.45 13.14
CA GLY A 73 -22.55 12.58 12.09
C GLY A 73 -21.97 12.52 10.66
N ALA A 74 -22.85 12.42 9.66
CA ALA A 74 -22.51 12.45 8.22
C ALA A 74 -21.49 11.39 7.79
N MET A 75 -21.69 10.16 8.23
CA MET A 75 -20.91 8.99 7.81
C MET A 75 -21.78 8.01 7.03
N ASP A 76 -21.19 7.37 6.02
CA ASP A 76 -21.79 6.20 5.39
C ASP A 76 -21.46 4.93 6.21
N MET A 77 -22.08 3.81 5.85
CA MET A 77 -21.94 2.54 6.57
C MET A 77 -20.50 2.03 6.68
N TYR A 78 -19.64 2.32 5.70
CA TYR A 78 -18.23 1.88 5.69
C TYR A 78 -17.41 2.72 6.68
N LYS A 79 -17.65 4.02 6.75
CA LYS A 79 -17.01 4.90 7.73
C LYS A 79 -17.50 4.59 9.15
N GLU A 80 -18.78 4.29 9.30
CA GLU A 80 -19.34 3.88 10.59
C GLU A 80 -18.67 2.60 11.10
N GLU A 81 -18.55 1.58 10.24
CA GLU A 81 -17.86 0.34 10.60
C GLU A 81 -16.39 0.61 10.96
N LEU A 82 -15.64 1.34 10.11
CA LEU A 82 -14.26 1.69 10.38
C LEU A 82 -14.09 2.44 11.71
N SER A 83 -14.98 3.38 12.01
CA SER A 83 -14.96 4.21 13.22
C SER A 83 -15.01 3.40 14.53
N THR A 84 -15.49 2.16 14.48
CA THR A 84 -15.49 1.27 15.64
C THR A 84 -14.12 0.70 15.97
N ARG A 85 -13.19 0.76 15.02
CA ARG A 85 -11.85 0.15 15.12
C ARG A 85 -10.74 1.18 15.33
N ILE A 86 -10.97 2.45 15.03
CA ILE A 86 -9.98 3.53 15.08
C ILE A 86 -10.45 4.68 15.98
N ASN A 87 -9.54 5.57 16.36
CA ASN A 87 -9.83 6.81 17.11
C ASN A 87 -10.80 6.61 18.30
N PRO A 88 -10.54 5.69 19.24
CA PRO A 88 -11.46 5.41 20.35
C PRO A 88 -11.61 6.61 21.32
N LYS A 89 -10.66 7.55 21.29
CA LYS A 89 -10.74 8.80 22.08
C LYS A 89 -11.69 9.82 21.47
N LYS A 90 -12.25 9.54 20.28
CA LYS A 90 -13.16 10.41 19.53
C LYS A 90 -12.61 11.83 19.31
N LEU A 91 -11.31 11.91 19.00
CA LEU A 91 -10.65 13.17 18.67
C LEU A 91 -11.30 13.74 17.40
N SER A 92 -11.75 14.98 17.49
CA SER A 92 -12.37 15.72 16.38
C SER A 92 -11.36 16.75 15.87
N LEU A 93 -10.51 16.33 14.94
CA LEU A 93 -9.38 17.11 14.44
C LEU A 93 -9.56 17.42 12.96
N SER A 94 -9.09 18.58 12.52
CA SER A 94 -8.82 18.88 11.13
C SER A 94 -7.64 18.05 10.62
N LEU A 95 -7.38 18.05 9.31
CA LEU A 95 -6.21 17.36 8.74
C LEU A 95 -4.90 17.91 9.34
N SER A 96 -4.76 19.22 9.42
CA SER A 96 -3.55 19.86 9.96
C SER A 96 -3.28 19.47 11.42
N GLU A 97 -4.30 19.47 12.26
CA GLU A 97 -4.18 19.05 13.67
C GLU A 97 -3.88 17.55 13.80
N ALA A 98 -4.46 16.71 12.93
CA ALA A 98 -4.20 15.27 12.95
C ALA A 98 -2.77 14.92 12.55
N VAL A 99 -2.16 15.70 11.64
CA VAL A 99 -0.80 15.48 11.13
C VAL A 99 0.27 15.90 12.13
N GLU A 100 -0.04 16.79 13.09
CA GLU A 100 0.92 17.21 14.09
C GLU A 100 1.42 16.02 14.93
N GLY A 101 2.72 15.79 14.89
CA GLY A 101 3.36 14.67 15.59
C GLY A 101 3.11 13.29 14.98
N ALA A 102 2.55 13.18 13.77
CA ALA A 102 2.39 11.91 13.07
C ALA A 102 3.73 11.41 12.50
N ASP A 103 3.93 10.09 12.50
CA ASP A 103 5.09 9.44 11.87
C ASP A 103 4.84 9.19 10.37
N ILE A 104 3.61 8.87 10.01
CA ILE A 104 3.23 8.50 8.63
C ILE A 104 2.00 9.31 8.21
N LEU A 105 2.11 9.95 7.05
CA LEU A 105 0.99 10.64 6.39
C LEU A 105 0.71 9.98 5.04
N ILE A 106 -0.49 9.47 4.86
CA ILE A 106 -0.94 8.82 3.62
C ILE A 106 -2.08 9.63 3.02
N GLY A 107 -1.97 10.00 1.75
CA GLY A 107 -3.02 10.68 0.99
C GLY A 107 -3.59 9.80 -0.10
N ALA A 108 -4.92 9.66 -0.11
CA ALA A 108 -5.69 9.10 -1.21
C ALA A 108 -6.92 10.00 -1.43
N SER A 109 -6.68 11.28 -1.69
CA SER A 109 -7.71 12.31 -1.67
C SER A 109 -7.64 13.23 -2.90
N SER A 110 -7.18 14.44 -2.74
CA SER A 110 -7.14 15.44 -3.81
C SER A 110 -5.79 16.11 -3.92
N PRO A 111 -5.39 16.52 -5.12
CA PRO A 111 -4.13 17.22 -5.35
C PRO A 111 -3.96 18.42 -4.42
N GLY A 112 -2.73 18.61 -3.93
CA GLY A 112 -2.37 19.77 -3.11
C GLY A 112 -2.93 19.79 -1.69
N ALA A 113 -3.52 18.69 -1.21
CA ALA A 113 -4.10 18.61 0.13
C ALA A 113 -3.04 18.72 1.25
N PHE A 114 -1.78 18.41 0.99
CA PHE A 114 -0.71 18.48 1.97
C PHE A 114 0.12 19.77 1.79
N THR A 115 0.29 20.51 2.87
CA THR A 115 1.14 21.71 2.90
C THR A 115 2.52 21.38 3.45
N LYS A 116 3.51 22.22 3.14
CA LYS A 116 4.85 22.10 3.71
C LYS A 116 4.83 22.20 5.24
N ASP A 117 3.96 23.04 5.80
CA ASP A 117 3.88 23.24 7.23
C ASP A 117 3.29 22.02 7.96
N MET A 118 2.34 21.28 7.34
CA MET A 118 1.92 19.98 7.82
C MET A 118 3.09 19.00 7.89
N ILE A 119 3.92 18.92 6.83
CA ILE A 119 5.08 18.01 6.85
C ILE A 119 6.09 18.40 7.92
N LYS A 120 6.35 19.70 8.14
CA LYS A 120 7.24 20.18 9.21
C LYS A 120 6.73 19.87 10.62
N SER A 121 5.40 19.73 10.80
CA SER A 121 4.81 19.40 12.10
C SER A 121 4.82 17.91 12.43
N MET A 122 5.19 17.06 11.48
CA MET A 122 5.33 15.62 11.70
C MET A 122 6.53 15.29 12.60
N GLN A 123 6.60 14.05 13.04
CA GLN A 123 7.76 13.52 13.76
C GLN A 123 9.00 13.48 12.87
N ASN A 124 10.18 13.41 13.52
CA ASN A 124 11.42 13.11 12.82
C ASN A 124 11.28 11.79 12.03
N ASP A 125 12.00 11.70 10.92
CA ASP A 125 11.97 10.56 10.03
C ASP A 125 10.56 10.27 9.50
N ALA A 126 9.85 11.34 9.13
CA ALA A 126 8.49 11.29 8.61
C ALA A 126 8.42 10.54 7.27
N ILE A 127 7.39 9.70 7.12
CA ILE A 127 7.06 8.96 5.90
C ILE A 127 5.81 9.58 5.28
N VAL A 128 5.89 9.98 4.00
CA VAL A 128 4.77 10.65 3.30
C VAL A 128 4.44 9.91 2.01
N PHE A 129 3.25 9.32 1.93
CA PHE A 129 2.73 8.72 0.71
C PHE A 129 1.60 9.55 0.14
N ALA A 130 1.88 10.28 -0.94
CA ALA A 130 0.93 11.14 -1.64
C ALA A 130 0.47 10.44 -2.92
N ILE A 131 -0.57 9.60 -2.82
CA ILE A 131 -0.95 8.66 -3.88
C ILE A 131 -2.15 9.10 -4.72
N ALA A 132 -2.64 10.34 -4.56
CA ALA A 132 -3.65 10.90 -5.46
C ALA A 132 -3.13 10.91 -6.90
N ASN A 133 -4.03 10.63 -7.84
CA ASN A 133 -3.70 10.49 -9.25
C ASN A 133 -4.68 11.37 -10.09
N PRO A 134 -4.22 12.15 -11.11
CA PRO A 134 -2.84 12.18 -11.65
C PRO A 134 -1.84 13.04 -10.85
N ASP A 135 -2.32 13.97 -10.06
CA ASP A 135 -1.47 14.88 -9.28
C ASP A 135 -1.50 14.51 -7.81
N PRO A 136 -0.31 14.35 -7.15
CA PRO A 136 -0.22 13.97 -5.75
C PRO A 136 -0.68 15.10 -4.81
N GLU A 137 -0.99 14.75 -3.55
CA GLU A 137 -1.33 15.71 -2.50
C GLU A 137 -0.21 16.71 -2.21
N ILE A 138 1.05 16.30 -2.42
CA ILE A 138 2.24 17.13 -2.39
C ILE A 138 3.29 16.55 -3.36
N LEU A 139 4.02 17.39 -4.07
CA LEU A 139 5.12 16.91 -4.89
C LEU A 139 6.30 16.44 -4.03
N PRO A 140 6.98 15.33 -4.37
CA PRO A 140 8.08 14.77 -3.58
C PRO A 140 9.15 15.79 -3.17
N LYS A 141 9.60 16.62 -4.12
CA LYS A 141 10.57 17.69 -3.84
C LYS A 141 10.14 18.67 -2.73
N HIS A 142 8.83 18.90 -2.60
CA HIS A 142 8.29 19.81 -1.58
C HIS A 142 8.18 19.13 -0.22
N ALA A 143 7.81 17.84 -0.19
CA ALA A 143 7.75 17.04 1.03
C ALA A 143 9.15 16.83 1.62
N ILE A 144 10.14 16.46 0.80
CA ILE A 144 11.54 16.29 1.21
C ILE A 144 12.10 17.62 1.73
N ALA A 145 11.89 18.74 1.00
CA ALA A 145 12.34 20.05 1.45
C ALA A 145 11.66 20.54 2.74
N ALA A 146 10.53 19.93 3.13
CA ALA A 146 9.83 20.22 4.37
C ALA A 146 10.22 19.26 5.52
N GLY A 147 11.06 18.26 5.28
CA GLY A 147 11.59 17.36 6.30
C GLY A 147 11.13 15.91 6.24
N ALA A 148 10.37 15.51 5.19
CA ALA A 148 10.04 14.10 4.99
C ALA A 148 11.29 13.30 4.63
N THR A 149 11.51 12.16 5.29
CA THR A 149 12.63 11.25 5.04
C THR A 149 12.32 10.31 3.88
N VAL A 150 11.10 9.76 3.82
CA VAL A 150 10.66 8.89 2.75
C VAL A 150 9.42 9.47 2.09
N VAL A 151 9.43 9.54 0.76
CA VAL A 151 8.27 9.99 -0.01
C VAL A 151 7.95 8.97 -1.10
N GLY A 152 6.67 8.56 -1.17
CA GLY A 152 6.12 7.73 -2.23
C GLY A 152 4.94 8.41 -2.92
N THR A 153 4.74 8.11 -4.22
CA THR A 153 3.60 8.61 -5.00
C THR A 153 2.99 7.51 -5.87
N GLY A 154 1.77 7.72 -6.37
CA GLY A 154 1.17 6.82 -7.35
C GLY A 154 1.79 6.87 -8.75
N ARG A 155 2.68 7.85 -9.01
CA ARG A 155 3.24 8.15 -10.35
C ARG A 155 4.52 7.35 -10.60
N SER A 156 4.71 6.96 -11.87
CA SER A 156 5.89 6.20 -12.33
C SER A 156 7.11 7.07 -12.67
N ASP A 157 6.95 8.38 -12.69
CA ASP A 157 8.04 9.34 -13.00
C ASP A 157 8.76 9.86 -11.74
N PHE A 158 8.39 9.34 -10.56
CA PHE A 158 9.07 9.60 -9.30
C PHE A 158 9.57 8.28 -8.67
N PRO A 159 10.58 8.33 -7.78
CA PRO A 159 10.95 7.20 -6.94
C PRO A 159 9.77 6.69 -6.10
N ASN A 160 9.87 5.43 -5.65
CA ASN A 160 8.90 4.82 -4.75
C ASN A 160 7.46 4.89 -5.30
N GLN A 161 7.22 4.22 -6.44
CA GLN A 161 5.90 4.14 -7.04
C GLN A 161 4.95 3.29 -6.20
N ILE A 162 4.09 3.93 -5.42
CA ILE A 162 3.02 3.28 -4.63
C ILE A 162 1.76 3.19 -5.51
N ASN A 163 1.70 2.14 -6.32
CA ASN A 163 0.62 1.95 -7.28
C ASN A 163 0.16 0.49 -7.30
N ASN A 164 -1.15 0.26 -7.42
CA ASN A 164 -1.76 -1.07 -7.45
C ASN A 164 -1.25 -2.00 -8.57
N VAL A 165 -0.61 -1.45 -9.61
CA VAL A 165 0.04 -2.25 -10.67
C VAL A 165 1.07 -3.26 -10.11
N LEU A 166 1.67 -2.98 -8.96
CA LEU A 166 2.62 -3.88 -8.30
C LEU A 166 1.93 -5.13 -7.74
N GLY A 167 0.70 -5.01 -7.24
CA GLY A 167 -0.02 -6.11 -6.57
C GLY A 167 -0.92 -6.92 -7.48
N PHE A 168 -1.58 -6.26 -8.44
CA PHE A 168 -2.65 -6.86 -9.24
C PHE A 168 -2.26 -8.19 -9.93
N PRO A 169 -1.18 -8.30 -10.69
CA PRO A 169 -0.91 -9.51 -11.45
C PRO A 169 -0.61 -10.72 -10.55
N GLY A 170 0.17 -10.53 -9.50
CA GLY A 170 0.60 -11.59 -8.60
C GLY A 170 -0.53 -12.10 -7.71
N ILE A 171 -1.32 -11.19 -7.12
CA ILE A 171 -2.49 -11.57 -6.31
C ILE A 171 -3.43 -12.47 -7.10
N PHE A 172 -3.86 -12.03 -8.31
CA PHE A 172 -4.77 -12.82 -9.12
C PHE A 172 -4.15 -14.12 -9.61
N ARG A 173 -2.85 -14.13 -9.91
CA ARG A 173 -2.15 -15.36 -10.31
C ARG A 173 -2.19 -16.40 -9.20
N GLY A 174 -1.85 -16.02 -7.98
CA GLY A 174 -1.90 -16.91 -6.82
C GLY A 174 -3.31 -17.44 -6.54
N LEU A 175 -4.31 -16.55 -6.57
CA LEU A 175 -5.73 -16.90 -6.38
C LEU A 175 -6.22 -17.94 -7.39
N LEU A 176 -5.91 -17.72 -8.69
CA LEU A 176 -6.39 -18.57 -9.78
C LEU A 176 -5.71 -19.93 -9.80
N ASP A 177 -4.42 -20.00 -9.49
CA ASP A 177 -3.67 -21.27 -9.51
C ASP A 177 -4.19 -22.25 -8.45
N VAL A 178 -4.51 -21.76 -7.25
CA VAL A 178 -5.09 -22.61 -6.19
C VAL A 178 -6.62 -22.64 -6.21
N ARG A 179 -7.27 -21.92 -7.13
CA ARG A 179 -8.74 -21.79 -7.23
C ARG A 179 -9.36 -21.39 -5.90
N ALA A 180 -8.85 -20.32 -5.31
CA ALA A 180 -9.33 -19.82 -4.02
C ALA A 180 -10.82 -19.45 -4.07
N LYS A 181 -11.57 -19.82 -3.03
CA LYS A 181 -13.01 -19.53 -2.91
C LYS A 181 -13.30 -18.06 -2.59
N LYS A 182 -12.35 -17.41 -1.93
CA LYS A 182 -12.41 -15.99 -1.52
C LYS A 182 -11.01 -15.45 -1.29
N VAL A 183 -10.87 -14.14 -1.23
CA VAL A 183 -9.66 -13.45 -0.77
C VAL A 183 -9.78 -13.18 0.72
N THR A 184 -8.81 -13.61 1.51
CA THR A 184 -8.74 -13.38 2.95
C THR A 184 -7.81 -12.21 3.29
N ASN A 185 -7.87 -11.71 4.51
CA ASN A 185 -6.93 -10.68 4.97
C ASN A 185 -5.50 -11.21 5.01
N ASN A 186 -5.29 -12.45 5.46
CA ASN A 186 -3.97 -13.07 5.46
C ASN A 186 -3.34 -13.15 4.06
N MET A 187 -4.13 -13.39 3.03
CA MET A 187 -3.64 -13.41 1.65
C MET A 187 -3.19 -12.01 1.19
N LYS A 188 -3.91 -10.96 1.57
CA LYS A 188 -3.55 -9.58 1.26
C LYS A 188 -2.27 -9.15 2.00
N VAL A 189 -2.16 -9.48 3.28
CA VAL A 189 -0.94 -9.22 4.07
C VAL A 189 0.23 -10.02 3.53
N ALA A 190 0.03 -11.28 3.10
CA ALA A 190 1.07 -12.07 2.47
C ALA A 190 1.57 -11.45 1.16
N ALA A 191 0.67 -10.88 0.35
CA ALA A 191 1.03 -10.14 -0.87
C ALA A 191 1.89 -8.91 -0.53
N ALA A 192 1.49 -8.12 0.46
CA ALA A 192 2.25 -6.94 0.89
C ALA A 192 3.66 -7.30 1.37
N ASN A 193 3.79 -8.35 2.18
CA ASN A 193 5.09 -8.86 2.63
C ASN A 193 5.95 -9.38 1.46
N ALA A 194 5.34 -10.06 0.49
CA ALA A 194 6.04 -10.54 -0.70
C ALA A 194 6.59 -9.37 -1.53
N ILE A 195 5.80 -8.33 -1.78
CA ILE A 195 6.25 -7.12 -2.48
C ILE A 195 7.37 -6.44 -1.69
N ALA A 196 7.22 -6.28 -0.38
CA ALA A 196 8.24 -5.67 0.48
C ALA A 196 9.57 -6.46 0.44
N SER A 197 9.52 -7.80 0.44
CA SER A 197 10.71 -8.65 0.39
C SER A 197 11.51 -8.56 -0.92
N MET A 198 10.93 -7.99 -1.97
CA MET A 198 11.62 -7.78 -3.25
C MET A 198 12.72 -6.71 -3.18
N THR A 199 12.70 -5.84 -2.17
CA THR A 199 13.78 -4.90 -1.89
C THR A 199 14.49 -5.37 -0.61
N PRO A 200 15.69 -5.97 -0.69
CA PRO A 200 16.47 -6.40 0.47
C PRO A 200 16.76 -5.23 1.41
N GLU A 201 16.96 -5.51 2.69
CA GLU A 201 17.14 -4.47 3.70
C GLU A 201 18.42 -3.65 3.45
N GLU A 202 19.49 -4.30 2.96
CA GLU A 202 20.75 -3.66 2.57
C GLU A 202 20.61 -2.69 1.38
N ASP A 203 19.57 -2.83 0.56
CA ASP A 203 19.30 -1.99 -0.62
C ASP A 203 18.29 -0.87 -0.32
N LEU A 204 17.73 -0.83 0.89
CA LEU A 204 16.77 0.20 1.27
C LEU A 204 17.42 1.58 1.35
N THR A 205 16.84 2.53 0.65
CA THR A 205 17.19 3.95 0.71
C THR A 205 15.92 4.80 0.69
N PRO A 206 15.97 6.10 1.02
CA PRO A 206 14.81 6.98 0.92
C PRO A 206 14.13 6.98 -0.46
N ASP A 207 14.88 6.73 -1.52
CA ASP A 207 14.39 6.67 -2.91
C ASP A 207 14.18 5.23 -3.43
N ASN A 208 14.38 4.19 -2.60
CA ASN A 208 14.26 2.79 -2.99
C ASN A 208 13.66 1.94 -1.85
N ILE A 209 12.36 2.10 -1.60
CA ILE A 209 11.62 1.32 -0.58
C ILE A 209 10.73 0.24 -1.19
N ILE A 210 10.57 0.22 -2.51
CA ILE A 210 9.67 -0.70 -3.19
C ILE A 210 10.21 -1.05 -4.58
N THR A 211 10.03 -2.30 -4.98
CA THR A 211 10.51 -2.80 -6.28
C THR A 211 9.78 -2.16 -7.47
N SER A 212 10.35 -2.30 -8.67
CA SER A 212 9.71 -1.87 -9.92
C SER A 212 8.60 -2.83 -10.35
N PRO A 213 7.49 -2.34 -10.93
CA PRO A 213 6.46 -3.20 -11.54
C PRO A 213 6.98 -4.02 -12.74
N THR A 214 8.16 -3.67 -13.27
CA THR A 214 8.82 -4.41 -14.35
C THR A 214 9.77 -5.49 -13.86
N ASP A 215 9.91 -5.67 -12.54
CA ASP A 215 10.72 -6.75 -11.97
C ASP A 215 10.13 -8.11 -12.38
N PRO A 216 10.91 -8.97 -13.08
CA PRO A 216 10.39 -10.23 -13.59
C PRO A 216 10.01 -11.24 -12.49
N GLN A 217 10.55 -11.08 -11.28
CA GLN A 217 10.29 -11.99 -10.16
C GLN A 217 9.09 -11.56 -9.31
N LEU A 218 8.67 -10.29 -9.36
CA LEU A 218 7.61 -9.72 -8.52
C LEU A 218 6.33 -10.56 -8.57
N MET A 219 5.78 -10.77 -9.75
CA MET A 219 4.54 -11.51 -9.93
C MET A 219 4.63 -12.96 -9.43
N ALA A 220 5.79 -13.61 -9.58
CA ALA A 220 6.00 -14.99 -9.15
C ALA A 220 6.10 -15.10 -7.64
N THR A 221 6.85 -14.20 -7.00
CA THR A 221 7.01 -14.11 -5.54
C THR A 221 5.67 -13.86 -4.86
N GLU A 222 4.93 -12.89 -5.37
CA GLU A 222 3.61 -12.53 -4.85
C GLU A 222 2.59 -13.66 -5.02
N ALA A 223 2.52 -14.28 -6.21
CA ALA A 223 1.62 -15.39 -6.48
C ALA A 223 1.86 -16.59 -5.56
N ALA A 224 3.12 -16.93 -5.31
CA ALA A 224 3.51 -17.99 -4.39
C ALA A 224 3.06 -17.69 -2.95
N ALA A 225 3.30 -16.46 -2.46
CA ALA A 225 2.89 -16.03 -1.12
C ALA A 225 1.38 -16.05 -0.93
N VAL A 226 0.62 -15.52 -1.90
CA VAL A 226 -0.85 -15.50 -1.88
C VAL A 226 -1.42 -16.92 -1.88
N ALA A 227 -0.88 -17.79 -2.73
CA ALA A 227 -1.33 -19.18 -2.81
C ALA A 227 -1.06 -19.96 -1.50
N LYS A 228 0.12 -19.78 -0.90
CA LYS A 228 0.47 -20.34 0.40
C LYS A 228 -0.50 -19.89 1.49
N ALA A 229 -0.80 -18.60 1.54
CA ALA A 229 -1.79 -18.05 2.48
C ALA A 229 -3.19 -18.61 2.24
N ALA A 230 -3.64 -18.75 0.99
CA ALA A 230 -4.92 -19.35 0.65
C ALA A 230 -5.05 -20.81 1.11
N ILE A 231 -3.97 -21.60 1.01
CA ILE A 231 -3.92 -22.98 1.51
C ILE A 231 -3.99 -23.00 3.03
N LYS A 232 -3.21 -22.16 3.70
CA LYS A 232 -3.19 -22.03 5.16
C LYS A 232 -4.58 -21.66 5.71
N ASP A 233 -5.28 -20.78 5.03
CA ASP A 233 -6.62 -20.31 5.40
C ASP A 233 -7.75 -21.29 5.00
N ASN A 234 -7.42 -22.46 4.43
CA ASN A 234 -8.38 -23.47 3.97
C ASN A 234 -9.39 -22.95 2.94
N VAL A 235 -9.01 -21.95 2.14
CA VAL A 235 -9.85 -21.40 1.07
C VAL A 235 -9.43 -21.88 -0.32
N ALA A 236 -8.27 -22.51 -0.46
CA ALA A 236 -7.80 -23.12 -1.70
C ALA A 236 -8.60 -24.37 -2.04
N ARG A 237 -8.93 -24.57 -3.34
CA ARG A 237 -9.53 -25.81 -3.87
C ARG A 237 -8.47 -26.74 -4.47
N LYS A 238 -7.28 -26.22 -4.72
CA LYS A 238 -6.13 -26.95 -5.20
C LYS A 238 -4.96 -26.73 -4.24
N ILE A 239 -4.30 -27.79 -3.84
CA ILE A 239 -3.09 -27.72 -3.03
C ILE A 239 -1.90 -27.83 -4.00
N ILE A 240 -1.15 -26.76 -4.13
CA ILE A 240 0.06 -26.65 -4.96
C ILE A 240 1.11 -25.96 -4.09
N SER A 241 2.34 -26.47 -4.07
CA SER A 241 3.39 -25.81 -3.29
C SER A 241 3.72 -24.41 -3.82
N ASP A 242 4.17 -23.54 -2.94
CA ASP A 242 4.58 -22.17 -3.27
C ASP A 242 5.72 -22.17 -4.28
N GLU A 243 6.73 -23.04 -4.13
CA GLU A 243 7.84 -23.17 -5.10
C GLU A 243 7.33 -23.52 -6.50
N LYS A 244 6.37 -24.45 -6.60
CA LYS A 244 5.80 -24.82 -7.89
C LYS A 244 5.01 -23.70 -8.53
N ILE A 245 4.29 -22.89 -7.74
CA ILE A 245 3.56 -21.71 -8.24
C ILE A 245 4.55 -20.66 -8.73
N TYR A 246 5.61 -20.41 -7.97
CA TYR A 246 6.69 -19.52 -8.35
C TYR A 246 7.28 -19.90 -9.71
N ASP A 247 7.75 -21.15 -9.86
CA ASP A 247 8.37 -21.68 -11.08
C ASP A 247 7.43 -21.62 -12.29
N LEU A 248 6.16 -22.01 -12.11
CA LEU A 248 5.16 -21.97 -13.17
C LEU A 248 4.87 -20.53 -13.62
N THR A 249 4.88 -19.60 -12.70
CA THR A 249 4.64 -18.18 -12.99
C THR A 249 5.83 -17.59 -13.76
N LEU A 250 7.06 -17.83 -13.32
CA LEU A 250 8.25 -17.39 -14.04
C LEU A 250 8.30 -17.95 -15.47
N LYS A 251 8.09 -19.25 -15.66
CA LYS A 251 8.04 -19.87 -16.98
C LYS A 251 7.01 -19.21 -17.92
N ARG A 252 5.86 -18.80 -17.38
CA ARG A 252 4.87 -18.08 -18.17
C ARG A 252 5.34 -16.67 -18.56
N ILE A 253 5.94 -15.94 -17.61
CA ILE A 253 6.50 -14.62 -17.89
C ILE A 253 7.57 -14.70 -18.98
N GLU A 254 8.52 -15.62 -18.85
CA GLU A 254 9.57 -15.85 -19.85
C GLU A 254 9.01 -16.22 -21.22
N TYR A 255 7.98 -17.08 -21.26
CA TYR A 255 7.32 -17.47 -22.49
C TYR A 255 6.70 -16.26 -23.20
N TYR A 256 5.94 -15.43 -22.47
CA TYR A 256 5.32 -14.25 -23.05
C TYR A 256 6.34 -13.17 -23.44
N GLN A 257 7.40 -12.98 -22.67
CA GLN A 257 8.48 -12.08 -23.03
C GLN A 257 9.15 -12.50 -24.36
N LYS A 258 9.39 -13.80 -24.57
CA LYS A 258 9.93 -14.32 -25.84
C LYS A 258 9.01 -14.06 -27.04
N ILE A 259 7.70 -14.16 -26.85
CA ILE A 259 6.72 -13.95 -27.93
C ILE A 259 6.57 -12.45 -28.25
N PHE A 260 6.48 -11.58 -27.24
CA PHE A 260 6.14 -10.18 -27.42
C PHE A 260 7.35 -9.23 -27.54
N ALA A 261 8.54 -9.62 -27.09
CA ALA A 261 9.75 -8.80 -27.19
C ALA A 261 10.10 -8.37 -28.63
N PRO A 262 9.92 -9.19 -29.66
CA PRO A 262 10.14 -8.74 -31.05
C PRO A 262 9.18 -7.65 -31.51
N THR A 263 7.94 -7.69 -31.03
CA THR A 263 6.89 -6.74 -31.42
C THR A 263 7.06 -5.35 -30.80
N VAL A 264 7.65 -5.30 -29.58
CA VAL A 264 7.92 -4.03 -28.88
C VAL A 264 9.10 -3.29 -29.50
N LYS A 265 10.13 -4.01 -29.97
CA LYS A 265 11.30 -3.42 -30.65
C LYS A 265 10.97 -2.79 -32.01
N SER A 266 9.87 -3.20 -32.67
CA SER A 266 9.46 -2.67 -33.97
C SER A 266 8.61 -1.40 -33.89
N ARG A 267 8.11 -1.03 -32.71
CA ARG A 267 7.39 0.24 -32.49
C ARG A 267 8.30 1.30 -31.87
N LYS A 268 9.36 1.68 -32.58
CA LYS A 268 9.90 3.04 -32.41
C LYS A 268 8.88 3.98 -32.99
N ILE A 269 8.13 4.65 -32.13
CA ILE A 269 7.26 5.76 -32.49
C ILE A 269 8.19 6.86 -33.01
N ASN A 270 8.06 7.17 -34.31
CA ASN A 270 8.67 8.37 -34.93
C ASN A 270 7.99 9.62 -34.39
#